data_3ba74ec4673ddb17e7f01127f9e88744
#
_entry.id   3ba74ec4673ddb17e7f01127f9e88744
#
_cell.length_a   1.000
_cell.length_b   1.000
_cell.length_c   1.000
_cell.angle_alpha   90.00
_cell.angle_beta   90.00
_cell.angle_gamma   90.00
#
_symmetry.space_group_name_H-M   'P 1'
#
loop_
_entity.id
_entity.type
_entity.pdbx_description
1 polymer ?
#
loop_
_entity_poly.entity_id
_entity_poly.type
_entity_poly.pdbx_seq_one_letter_code
_entity_poly.pdbx_strand_id
1 'polypeptide(L)'
;EALTDNQVNFAMKKTNDNNIINFFRPKKFVATEFENDKKTVIEKYNEIGYRDAVIVSDSVVRSPEDSTRVDVYLTVDEGKKYYFGDIKWVGNTVYPYEYLNAVLGIKQGDTYNLKELNKRLNEDDDAVAKLYTDQGYLFFSVDPVEVRINQDSIDFEMRMYEGQPATINSINIVGNTRVHEHVVRRELYTKPGQLYSQSD
;
A
#
# COMPACT_ATOMS: atom_id res chain seq x y z
N GLU A 1 -14.73 15.39 14.11
CA GLU A 1 -14.00 15.62 12.85
C GLU A 1 -12.63 14.96 12.96
N ALA A 2 -12.41 13.90 12.19
CA ALA A 2 -11.20 13.07 12.32
C ALA A 2 -9.99 13.67 11.60
N LEU A 3 -10.24 14.36 10.49
CA LEU A 3 -9.23 15.15 9.78
C LEU A 3 -9.61 16.63 9.84
N THR A 4 -8.64 17.49 10.11
CA THR A 4 -8.83 18.94 10.03
C THR A 4 -8.84 19.40 8.57
N ASP A 5 -9.44 20.57 8.29
CA ASP A 5 -9.45 21.19 6.95
C ASP A 5 -8.04 21.26 6.34
N ASN A 6 -7.03 21.58 7.15
CA ASN A 6 -5.66 21.62 6.70
C ASN A 6 -5.14 20.24 6.25
N GLN A 7 -5.50 19.17 6.94
CA GLN A 7 -5.08 17.80 6.57
C GLN A 7 -5.78 17.34 5.30
N VAL A 8 -7.08 17.65 5.15
CA VAL A 8 -7.82 17.39 3.91
C VAL A 8 -7.19 18.19 2.75
N ASN A 9 -6.90 19.44 2.99
CA ASN A 9 -6.26 20.32 2.00
C ASN A 9 -4.86 19.80 1.58
N PHE A 10 -4.06 19.29 2.51
CA PHE A 10 -2.79 18.63 2.20
C PHE A 10 -2.95 17.34 1.38
N ALA A 11 -4.04 16.60 1.58
CA ALA A 11 -4.34 15.41 0.79
C ALA A 11 -4.67 15.75 -0.67
N MET A 12 -5.28 16.91 -0.90
CA MET A 12 -5.63 17.42 -2.24
C MET A 12 -4.41 18.05 -2.95
N LYS A 13 -3.42 17.25 -3.28
CA LYS A 13 -2.10 17.71 -3.79
C LYS A 13 -2.17 18.49 -5.09
N LYS A 14 -3.19 18.29 -5.91
CA LYS A 14 -3.31 18.88 -7.25
C LYS A 14 -4.21 20.11 -7.28
N THR A 15 -5.21 20.14 -6.39
CA THR A 15 -6.17 21.25 -6.27
C THR A 15 -5.88 22.20 -5.11
N ASN A 16 -4.84 21.92 -4.30
CA ASN A 16 -4.47 22.71 -3.13
C ASN A 16 -3.69 23.97 -3.51
N ASP A 17 -4.10 25.13 -2.98
CA ASP A 17 -3.43 26.44 -3.15
C ASP A 17 -2.19 26.62 -2.26
N ASN A 18 -2.12 25.94 -1.12
CA ASN A 18 -1.15 26.23 -0.05
C ASN A 18 0.21 25.53 -0.17
N ASN A 19 0.55 25.00 -1.34
CA ASN A 19 1.84 24.36 -1.51
C ASN A 19 2.93 25.42 -1.85
N ILE A 20 3.88 25.63 -0.95
CA ILE A 20 4.99 26.59 -1.09
C ILE A 20 5.73 26.43 -2.43
N ILE A 21 5.77 25.22 -2.98
CA ILE A 21 6.41 24.92 -4.29
C ILE A 21 5.61 25.51 -5.45
N ASN A 22 4.31 25.82 -5.26
CA ASN A 22 3.43 26.33 -6.31
C ASN A 22 3.31 27.86 -6.35
N PHE A 23 4.05 28.58 -5.49
CA PHE A 23 4.04 30.05 -5.44
C PHE A 23 4.39 30.71 -6.80
N PHE A 24 5.12 30.02 -7.67
CA PHE A 24 5.54 30.51 -8.98
C PHE A 24 4.72 29.99 -10.17
N ARG A 25 3.69 29.15 -9.95
CA ARG A 25 2.85 28.61 -11.03
C ARG A 25 1.38 28.70 -10.65
N PRO A 26 0.59 29.57 -11.27
CA PRO A 26 -0.86 29.61 -11.08
C PRO A 26 -1.42 28.25 -11.53
N LYS A 27 -2.01 27.49 -10.61
CA LYS A 27 -2.72 26.26 -10.93
C LYS A 27 -4.06 26.58 -11.56
N LYS A 28 -4.33 25.97 -12.69
CA LYS A 28 -5.70 25.93 -13.22
C LYS A 28 -6.45 24.79 -12.54
N PHE A 29 -7.70 25.01 -12.17
CA PHE A 29 -8.58 23.93 -11.76
C PHE A 29 -8.77 22.95 -12.93
N VAL A 30 -8.47 21.68 -12.69
CA VAL A 30 -8.61 20.58 -13.64
C VAL A 30 -9.53 19.53 -13.02
N ALA A 31 -10.71 19.33 -13.61
CA ALA A 31 -11.73 18.46 -13.07
C ALA A 31 -11.26 17.01 -12.86
N THR A 32 -10.44 16.47 -13.77
CA THR A 32 -9.88 15.12 -13.64
C THR A 32 -8.90 14.99 -12.48
N GLU A 33 -8.13 16.03 -12.20
CA GLU A 33 -7.22 16.07 -11.04
C GLU A 33 -7.99 16.19 -9.73
N PHE A 34 -9.09 16.96 -9.72
CA PHE A 34 -9.99 17.06 -8.58
C PHE A 34 -10.64 15.70 -8.23
N GLU A 35 -11.06 14.93 -9.23
CA GLU A 35 -11.56 13.56 -8.99
C GLU A 35 -10.48 12.63 -8.38
N ASN A 36 -9.22 12.77 -8.76
CA ASN A 36 -8.14 12.04 -8.16
C ASN A 36 -7.85 12.51 -6.72
N ASP A 37 -7.88 13.82 -6.48
CA ASP A 37 -7.71 14.37 -5.14
C ASP A 37 -8.82 13.91 -4.19
N LYS A 38 -10.08 13.80 -4.64
CA LYS A 38 -11.18 13.21 -3.86
C LYS A 38 -10.88 11.79 -3.41
N LYS A 39 -10.31 10.96 -4.29
CA LYS A 39 -9.87 9.60 -3.92
C LYS A 39 -8.77 9.63 -2.85
N THR A 40 -7.80 10.52 -3.01
CA THR A 40 -6.71 10.67 -2.04
C THR A 40 -7.22 11.12 -0.66
N VAL A 41 -8.26 11.96 -0.63
CA VAL A 41 -8.93 12.35 0.65
C VAL A 41 -9.53 11.12 1.31
N ILE A 42 -10.29 10.28 0.59
CA ILE A 42 -10.87 9.05 1.15
C ILE A 42 -9.77 8.07 1.60
N GLU A 43 -8.69 7.91 0.82
CA GLU A 43 -7.55 7.10 1.22
C GLU A 43 -6.94 7.58 2.56
N LYS A 44 -6.89 8.91 2.79
CA LYS A 44 -6.43 9.46 4.06
C LYS A 44 -7.35 9.13 5.24
N TYR A 45 -8.66 9.15 5.05
CA TYR A 45 -9.60 8.69 6.07
C TYR A 45 -9.41 7.19 6.35
N ASN A 46 -9.24 6.38 5.31
CA ASN A 46 -9.00 4.94 5.45
C ASN A 46 -7.68 4.66 6.20
N GLU A 47 -6.60 5.43 5.96
CA GLU A 47 -5.32 5.29 6.67
C GLU A 47 -5.43 5.53 8.19
N ILE A 48 -6.45 6.25 8.66
CA ILE A 48 -6.68 6.54 10.09
C ILE A 48 -7.85 5.75 10.69
N GLY A 49 -8.35 4.75 9.95
CA GLY A 49 -9.34 3.79 10.43
C GLY A 49 -10.77 4.06 9.99
N TYR A 50 -11.04 5.09 9.24
CA TYR A 50 -12.40 5.40 8.75
C TYR A 50 -12.64 4.73 7.39
N ARG A 51 -12.84 3.41 7.43
CA ARG A 51 -13.01 2.54 6.25
C ARG A 51 -14.19 2.94 5.37
N ASP A 52 -15.29 3.34 5.99
CA ASP A 52 -16.55 3.63 5.31
C ASP A 52 -16.71 5.12 4.96
N ALA A 53 -15.62 5.90 5.07
CA ALA A 53 -15.65 7.31 4.71
C ALA A 53 -16.03 7.53 3.25
N VAL A 54 -16.98 8.42 3.00
CA VAL A 54 -17.47 8.74 1.65
C VAL A 54 -17.65 10.24 1.48
N ILE A 55 -17.42 10.73 0.26
CA ILE A 55 -17.78 12.11 -0.09
C ILE A 55 -19.26 12.13 -0.47
N VAL A 56 -20.07 12.78 0.37
CA VAL A 56 -21.53 12.89 0.19
C VAL A 56 -21.88 13.92 -0.89
N SER A 57 -21.14 15.02 -0.90
CA SER A 57 -21.31 16.06 -1.91
C SER A 57 -20.03 16.84 -2.13
N ASP A 58 -19.88 17.35 -3.33
CA ASP A 58 -18.84 18.29 -3.68
C ASP A 58 -19.42 19.43 -4.53
N SER A 59 -18.84 20.61 -4.41
CA SER A 59 -19.18 21.73 -5.26
C SER A 59 -17.96 22.61 -5.55
N VAL A 60 -17.93 23.17 -6.74
CA VAL A 60 -16.91 24.10 -7.19
C VAL A 60 -17.60 25.37 -7.65
N VAL A 61 -17.36 26.47 -6.94
CA VAL A 61 -17.98 27.77 -7.24
C VAL A 61 -16.89 28.81 -7.52
N ARG A 62 -17.22 29.86 -8.27
CA ARG A 62 -16.28 30.97 -8.42
C ARG A 62 -16.15 31.71 -7.10
N SER A 63 -14.92 32.04 -6.74
CA SER A 63 -14.69 32.82 -5.53
C SER A 63 -15.34 34.20 -5.63
N PRO A 64 -16.08 34.64 -4.61
CA PRO A 64 -16.68 35.97 -4.58
C PRO A 64 -15.66 37.10 -4.56
N GLU A 65 -14.45 36.81 -4.01
CA GLU A 65 -13.38 37.80 -3.86
C GLU A 65 -12.52 37.97 -5.12
N ASP A 66 -12.37 36.88 -5.89
CA ASP A 66 -11.55 36.87 -7.11
C ASP A 66 -12.17 35.95 -8.16
N SER A 67 -12.75 36.54 -9.19
CA SER A 67 -13.43 35.83 -10.28
C SER A 67 -12.51 34.91 -11.11
N THR A 68 -11.18 35.00 -10.92
CA THR A 68 -10.19 34.11 -11.53
C THR A 68 -9.93 32.85 -10.74
N ARG A 69 -10.47 32.77 -9.50
CA ARG A 69 -10.33 31.64 -8.57
C ARG A 69 -11.62 30.86 -8.40
N VAL A 70 -11.51 29.66 -7.91
CA VAL A 70 -12.64 28.80 -7.52
C VAL A 70 -12.47 28.34 -6.07
N ASP A 71 -13.58 28.31 -5.35
CA ASP A 71 -13.69 27.72 -4.03
C ASP A 71 -14.26 26.31 -4.17
N VAL A 72 -13.64 25.35 -3.50
CA VAL A 72 -14.03 23.94 -3.52
C VAL A 72 -14.59 23.56 -2.16
N TYR A 73 -15.78 23.00 -2.15
CA TYR A 73 -16.44 22.51 -0.95
C TYR A 73 -16.60 20.99 -1.06
N LEU A 74 -16.19 20.27 -0.03
CA LEU A 74 -16.37 18.84 0.12
C LEU A 74 -17.13 18.55 1.40
N THR A 75 -18.19 17.75 1.29
CA THR A 75 -18.88 17.21 2.46
C THR A 75 -18.54 15.74 2.57
N VAL A 76 -17.87 15.36 3.66
CA VAL A 76 -17.46 13.99 3.93
C VAL A 76 -18.30 13.42 5.06
N ASP A 77 -18.88 12.25 4.85
CA ASP A 77 -19.37 11.39 5.93
C ASP A 77 -18.24 10.44 6.31
N GLU A 78 -17.71 10.61 7.50
CA GLU A 78 -16.55 9.85 8.00
C GLU A 78 -16.92 8.40 8.34
N GLY A 79 -18.19 8.16 8.69
CA GLY A 79 -18.63 6.86 9.21
C GLY A 79 -18.05 6.55 10.58
N LYS A 80 -17.79 5.24 10.82
CA LYS A 80 -17.20 4.76 12.08
C LYS A 80 -15.72 4.51 11.93
N LYS A 81 -15.00 4.65 13.05
CA LYS A 81 -13.60 4.23 13.13
C LYS A 81 -13.53 2.74 13.42
N TYR A 82 -12.72 2.03 12.64
CA TYR A 82 -12.50 0.60 12.77
C TYR A 82 -11.09 0.27 13.26
N TYR A 83 -10.97 -0.93 13.83
CA TYR A 83 -9.74 -1.51 14.37
C TYR A 83 -9.54 -2.91 13.82
N PHE A 84 -8.30 -3.38 13.80
CA PHE A 84 -8.02 -4.78 13.49
C PHE A 84 -8.57 -5.68 14.60
N GLY A 85 -9.35 -6.67 14.23
CA GLY A 85 -9.83 -7.74 15.07
C GLY A 85 -8.84 -8.91 15.13
N ASP A 86 -9.39 -10.13 15.12
CA ASP A 86 -8.60 -11.36 15.09
C ASP A 86 -7.97 -11.57 13.70
N ILE A 87 -6.69 -11.95 13.66
CA ILE A 87 -5.95 -12.22 12.43
C ILE A 87 -5.61 -13.71 12.40
N LYS A 88 -6.15 -14.41 11.41
CA LYS A 88 -5.91 -15.85 11.18
C LYS A 88 -5.15 -16.07 9.90
N TRP A 89 -4.19 -16.99 9.95
CA TRP A 89 -3.45 -17.44 8.77
C TRP A 89 -4.03 -18.76 8.27
N VAL A 90 -4.23 -18.86 6.97
CA VAL A 90 -4.79 -20.05 6.32
C VAL A 90 -3.88 -20.43 5.15
N GLY A 91 -3.42 -21.69 5.15
CA GLY A 91 -2.52 -22.21 4.11
C GLY A 91 -1.03 -22.13 4.47
N ASN A 92 -0.69 -21.64 5.67
CA ASN A 92 0.69 -21.60 6.15
C ASN A 92 1.15 -22.99 6.61
N THR A 93 2.18 -23.52 5.95
CA THR A 93 2.80 -24.81 6.30
C THR A 93 4.29 -24.68 6.63
N VAL A 94 4.95 -23.64 6.10
CA VAL A 94 6.40 -23.39 6.26
C VAL A 94 6.70 -22.68 7.58
N TYR A 95 5.92 -21.66 7.91
CA TYR A 95 6.10 -20.89 9.13
C TYR A 95 4.89 -20.97 10.06
N PRO A 96 5.12 -21.07 11.39
CA PRO A 96 4.04 -21.04 12.37
C PRO A 96 3.37 -19.66 12.44
N TYR A 97 2.09 -19.63 12.84
CA TYR A 97 1.30 -18.39 12.86
C TYR A 97 1.88 -17.32 13.79
N GLU A 98 2.52 -17.73 14.90
CA GLU A 98 3.14 -16.81 15.86
C GLU A 98 4.28 -16.02 15.21
N TYR A 99 5.05 -16.69 14.35
CA TYR A 99 6.14 -16.06 13.63
C TYR A 99 5.62 -15.09 12.56
N LEU A 100 4.60 -15.52 11.81
CA LEU A 100 3.95 -14.67 10.79
C LEU A 100 3.32 -13.43 11.42
N ASN A 101 2.65 -13.56 12.57
CA ASN A 101 2.12 -12.41 13.32
C ASN A 101 3.24 -11.48 13.81
N ALA A 102 4.37 -12.01 14.26
CA ALA A 102 5.50 -11.20 14.68
C ALA A 102 6.10 -10.40 13.51
N VAL A 103 6.22 -11.02 12.33
CA VAL A 103 6.68 -10.36 11.10
C VAL A 103 5.67 -9.33 10.62
N LEU A 104 4.37 -9.66 10.61
CA LEU A 104 3.30 -8.73 10.22
C LEU A 104 3.32 -7.48 11.11
N GLY A 105 3.53 -7.63 12.41
CA GLY A 105 3.62 -6.54 13.37
C GLY A 105 2.31 -5.84 13.71
N ILE A 106 1.20 -6.19 13.05
CA ILE A 106 -0.15 -5.66 13.32
C ILE A 106 -0.83 -6.52 14.37
N LYS A 107 -1.48 -5.89 15.34
CA LYS A 107 -2.13 -6.55 16.47
C LYS A 107 -3.61 -6.23 16.53
N GLN A 108 -4.35 -7.10 17.20
CA GLN A 108 -5.73 -6.82 17.55
C GLN A 108 -5.83 -5.51 18.36
N GLY A 109 -6.76 -4.64 17.95
CA GLY A 109 -6.96 -3.30 18.54
C GLY A 109 -6.15 -2.19 17.89
N ASP A 110 -5.20 -2.49 17.00
CA ASP A 110 -4.56 -1.46 16.19
C ASP A 110 -5.56 -0.80 15.25
N THR A 111 -5.34 0.45 14.90
CA THR A 111 -6.21 1.17 13.97
C THR A 111 -6.23 0.48 12.61
N TYR A 112 -7.42 0.19 12.08
CA TYR A 112 -7.59 -0.38 10.75
C TYR A 112 -6.91 0.49 9.69
N ASN A 113 -6.04 -0.12 8.90
CA ASN A 113 -5.34 0.52 7.79
C ASN A 113 -4.92 -0.53 6.76
N LEU A 114 -5.70 -0.69 5.70
CA LEU A 114 -5.39 -1.66 4.63
C LEU A 114 -4.09 -1.36 3.89
N LYS A 115 -3.74 -0.10 3.78
CA LYS A 115 -2.48 0.28 3.12
C LYS A 115 -1.27 -0.19 3.93
N GLU A 116 -1.31 0.01 5.24
CA GLU A 116 -0.27 -0.50 6.14
C GLU A 116 -0.24 -2.03 6.15
N LEU A 117 -1.41 -2.67 6.18
CA LEU A 117 -1.51 -4.12 6.08
C LEU A 117 -0.87 -4.65 4.80
N ASN A 118 -1.22 -4.06 3.64
CA ASN A 118 -0.63 -4.48 2.36
C ASN A 118 0.88 -4.24 2.32
N LYS A 119 1.33 -3.13 2.86
CA LYS A 119 2.74 -2.81 2.95
C LYS A 119 3.51 -3.85 3.77
N ARG A 120 3.01 -4.21 4.95
CA ARG A 120 3.60 -5.25 5.82
C ARG A 120 3.52 -6.65 5.22
N LEU A 121 2.51 -6.93 4.39
CA LEU A 121 2.40 -8.22 3.70
C LEU A 121 3.33 -8.33 2.49
N ASN A 122 3.48 -7.27 1.68
CA ASN A 122 4.05 -7.38 0.33
C ASN A 122 5.20 -6.43 0.00
N GLU A 123 5.29 -5.23 0.62
CA GLU A 123 6.12 -4.15 0.10
C GLU A 123 7.38 -3.87 0.93
N ASP A 124 7.32 -4.01 2.24
CA ASP A 124 8.45 -3.71 3.14
C ASP A 124 9.63 -4.66 2.91
N ASP A 125 10.83 -4.23 3.30
CA ASP A 125 12.03 -5.04 3.21
C ASP A 125 11.97 -6.28 4.12
N ASP A 126 11.16 -6.23 5.17
CA ASP A 126 10.84 -7.33 6.08
C ASP A 126 9.40 -7.84 5.93
N ALA A 127 8.77 -7.63 4.76
CA ALA A 127 7.42 -8.09 4.48
C ALA A 127 7.29 -9.61 4.53
N VAL A 128 6.07 -10.09 4.84
CA VAL A 128 5.77 -11.53 4.85
C VAL A 128 6.10 -12.19 3.51
N ALA A 129 5.74 -11.56 2.39
CA ALA A 129 6.04 -12.10 1.06
C ALA A 129 7.56 -12.25 0.82
N LYS A 130 8.36 -11.31 1.32
CA LYS A 130 9.81 -11.35 1.15
C LYS A 130 10.46 -12.48 1.94
N LEU A 131 9.93 -12.77 3.14
CA LEU A 131 10.35 -13.92 3.93
C LEU A 131 10.24 -15.24 3.14
N TYR A 132 9.18 -15.41 2.35
CA TYR A 132 8.98 -16.59 1.51
C TYR A 132 9.79 -16.55 0.22
N THR A 133 9.83 -15.41 -0.47
CA THR A 133 10.54 -15.30 -1.75
C THR A 133 12.06 -15.42 -1.59
N ASP A 134 12.62 -15.04 -0.45
CA ASP A 134 14.04 -15.24 -0.11
C ASP A 134 14.38 -16.71 0.23
N GLN A 135 13.37 -17.53 0.50
CA GLN A 135 13.50 -18.98 0.71
C GLN A 135 13.09 -19.80 -0.53
N GLY A 136 13.02 -19.15 -1.69
CA GLY A 136 12.74 -19.82 -2.94
C GLY A 136 11.27 -19.93 -3.34
N TYR A 137 10.34 -19.49 -2.51
CA TYR A 137 8.89 -19.56 -2.81
C TYR A 137 8.47 -18.44 -3.75
N LEU A 138 8.98 -18.47 -5.00
CA LEU A 138 8.78 -17.43 -6.02
C LEU A 138 7.31 -17.13 -6.32
N PHE A 139 6.44 -18.13 -6.21
CA PHE A 139 5.01 -18.02 -6.52
C PHE A 139 4.16 -17.82 -5.25
N PHE A 140 4.78 -17.44 -4.15
CA PHE A 140 4.06 -17.10 -2.93
C PHE A 140 3.06 -15.96 -3.17
N SER A 141 1.89 -16.08 -2.57
CA SER A 141 0.91 -15.00 -2.51
C SER A 141 0.14 -15.06 -1.21
N VAL A 142 -0.28 -13.89 -0.72
CA VAL A 142 -1.15 -13.75 0.45
C VAL A 142 -2.24 -12.74 0.14
N ASP A 143 -3.48 -13.10 0.46
CA ASP A 143 -4.67 -12.29 0.25
C ASP A 143 -5.37 -12.05 1.61
N PRO A 144 -5.38 -10.80 2.11
CA PRO A 144 -6.07 -10.46 3.33
C PRO A 144 -7.58 -10.33 3.06
N VAL A 145 -8.37 -11.23 3.65
CA VAL A 145 -9.82 -11.28 3.49
C VAL A 145 -10.49 -10.85 4.79
N GLU A 146 -11.33 -9.83 4.73
CA GLU A 146 -12.22 -9.45 5.83
C GLU A 146 -13.31 -10.51 5.98
N VAL A 147 -13.36 -11.19 7.12
CA VAL A 147 -14.31 -12.31 7.32
C VAL A 147 -15.47 -11.95 8.24
N ARG A 148 -15.27 -11.02 9.14
CA ARG A 148 -16.30 -10.59 10.08
C ARG A 148 -16.06 -9.17 10.57
N ILE A 149 -17.15 -8.42 10.69
CA ILE A 149 -17.17 -7.11 11.36
C ILE A 149 -17.94 -7.29 12.68
N ASN A 150 -17.29 -7.03 13.79
CA ASN A 150 -17.89 -7.09 15.12
C ASN A 150 -17.79 -5.72 15.79
N GLN A 151 -18.90 -4.97 15.79
CA GLN A 151 -18.99 -3.58 16.26
C GLN A 151 -18.05 -2.63 15.48
N ASP A 152 -16.83 -2.42 15.94
CA ASP A 152 -15.78 -1.58 15.37
C ASP A 152 -14.49 -2.35 15.04
N SER A 153 -14.50 -3.68 15.25
CA SER A 153 -13.36 -4.55 14.96
C SER A 153 -13.62 -5.40 13.72
N ILE A 154 -12.63 -5.51 12.86
CA ILE A 154 -12.67 -6.28 11.62
C ILE A 154 -11.69 -7.45 11.74
N ASP A 155 -12.24 -8.67 11.68
CA ASP A 155 -11.44 -9.90 11.70
C ASP A 155 -10.97 -10.25 10.29
N PHE A 156 -9.71 -10.69 10.18
CA PHE A 156 -9.07 -11.04 8.93
C PHE A 156 -8.66 -12.50 8.84
N GLU A 157 -8.82 -13.07 7.65
CA GLU A 157 -8.14 -14.28 7.20
C GLU A 157 -7.07 -13.95 6.18
N MET A 158 -5.81 -14.22 6.52
CA MET A 158 -4.68 -14.13 5.60
C MET A 158 -4.60 -15.44 4.81
N ARG A 159 -5.22 -15.46 3.63
CA ARG A 159 -5.24 -16.64 2.76
C ARG A 159 -3.96 -16.72 1.95
N MET A 160 -3.17 -17.77 2.21
CA MET A 160 -1.84 -17.92 1.64
C MET A 160 -1.81 -19.05 0.62
N TYR A 161 -1.02 -18.82 -0.42
CA TYR A 161 -0.56 -19.85 -1.31
C TYR A 161 0.98 -19.85 -1.31
N GLU A 162 1.58 -20.87 -0.70
CA GLU A 162 3.04 -20.94 -0.55
C GLU A 162 3.73 -21.43 -1.83
N GLY A 163 3.09 -22.31 -2.59
CA GLY A 163 3.65 -22.90 -3.79
C GLY A 163 4.78 -23.89 -3.49
N GLN A 164 5.65 -24.09 -4.47
CA GLN A 164 6.85 -24.93 -4.36
C GLN A 164 8.10 -24.04 -4.43
N PRO A 165 9.17 -24.36 -3.68
CA PRO A 165 10.41 -23.61 -3.76
C PRO A 165 11.05 -23.80 -5.14
N ALA A 166 11.45 -22.70 -5.75
CA ALA A 166 12.11 -22.67 -7.05
C ALA A 166 13.62 -22.65 -6.93
N THR A 167 14.31 -23.40 -7.78
CA THR A 167 15.76 -23.35 -7.91
C THR A 167 16.17 -22.72 -9.24
N ILE A 168 17.30 -22.03 -9.26
CA ILE A 168 17.85 -21.43 -10.47
C ILE A 168 18.39 -22.56 -11.35
N ASN A 169 17.76 -22.79 -12.51
CA ASN A 169 18.21 -23.81 -13.44
C ASN A 169 19.40 -23.34 -14.28
N SER A 170 19.31 -22.14 -14.86
CA SER A 170 20.37 -21.60 -15.72
C SER A 170 20.39 -20.07 -15.65
N ILE A 171 21.57 -19.51 -15.88
CA ILE A 171 21.78 -18.06 -15.99
C ILE A 171 22.34 -17.78 -17.38
N ASN A 172 21.60 -17.06 -18.21
CA ASN A 172 22.02 -16.67 -19.55
C ASN A 172 22.49 -15.22 -19.54
N ILE A 173 23.74 -14.98 -19.95
CA ILE A 173 24.35 -13.67 -20.03
C ILE A 173 24.32 -13.23 -21.49
N VAL A 174 23.69 -12.10 -21.78
CA VAL A 174 23.59 -11.52 -23.14
C VAL A 174 24.13 -10.09 -23.17
N GLY A 175 24.66 -9.66 -24.33
CA GLY A 175 25.17 -8.29 -24.49
C GLY A 175 26.62 -8.08 -24.03
N ASN A 176 27.32 -9.12 -23.62
CA ASN A 176 28.71 -9.09 -23.14
C ASN A 176 29.76 -9.03 -24.26
N THR A 177 29.61 -8.10 -25.21
CA THR A 177 30.47 -7.99 -26.41
C THR A 177 31.92 -7.62 -26.11
N ARG A 178 32.20 -7.00 -24.99
CA ARG A 178 33.55 -6.54 -24.60
C ARG A 178 34.17 -7.28 -23.42
N VAL A 179 33.38 -8.09 -22.70
CA VAL A 179 33.83 -8.79 -21.51
C VAL A 179 33.51 -10.28 -21.68
N HIS A 180 34.47 -11.14 -21.36
CA HIS A 180 34.25 -12.59 -21.40
C HIS A 180 33.19 -13.01 -20.36
N GLU A 181 32.33 -13.94 -20.71
CA GLU A 181 31.23 -14.40 -19.88
C GLU A 181 31.66 -14.83 -18.48
N HIS A 182 32.83 -15.54 -18.36
CA HIS A 182 33.32 -16.00 -17.07
C HIS A 182 33.65 -14.89 -16.08
N VAL A 183 34.00 -13.69 -16.59
CA VAL A 183 34.28 -12.51 -15.74
C VAL A 183 32.96 -11.97 -15.15
N VAL A 184 31.92 -11.85 -15.98
CA VAL A 184 30.60 -11.44 -15.53
C VAL A 184 30.02 -12.48 -14.56
N ARG A 185 30.11 -13.75 -14.92
CA ARG A 185 29.56 -14.86 -14.11
C ARG A 185 30.20 -14.95 -12.71
N ARG A 186 31.46 -14.59 -12.58
CA ARG A 186 32.17 -14.56 -11.30
C ARG A 186 31.61 -13.52 -10.31
N GLU A 187 31.05 -12.42 -10.84
CA GLU A 187 30.52 -11.32 -10.02
C GLU A 187 29.03 -11.55 -9.64
N LEU A 188 28.41 -12.64 -10.11
CA LEU A 188 27.03 -12.98 -9.76
C LEU A 188 27.00 -13.72 -8.41
N TYR A 189 26.15 -13.26 -7.51
CA TYR A 189 25.88 -13.93 -6.24
C TYR A 189 25.11 -15.23 -6.46
N THR A 190 24.13 -15.22 -7.36
CA THR A 190 23.28 -16.36 -7.70
C THR A 190 24.01 -17.37 -8.59
N LYS A 191 23.83 -18.67 -8.32
CA LYS A 191 24.43 -19.78 -9.10
C LYS A 191 23.36 -20.80 -9.50
N PRO A 192 23.52 -21.46 -10.66
CA PRO A 192 22.67 -22.59 -11.03
C PRO A 192 22.65 -23.67 -9.95
N GLY A 193 21.47 -24.20 -9.64
CA GLY A 193 21.25 -25.19 -8.58
C GLY A 193 20.98 -24.63 -7.19
N GLN A 194 21.12 -23.31 -6.98
CA GLN A 194 20.74 -22.66 -5.72
C GLN A 194 19.23 -22.38 -5.67
N LEU A 195 18.67 -22.29 -4.47
CA LEU A 195 17.33 -21.76 -4.28
C LEU A 195 17.28 -20.32 -4.77
N TYR A 196 16.15 -19.94 -5.36
CA TYR A 196 15.90 -18.55 -5.71
C TYR A 196 15.83 -17.71 -4.42
N SER A 197 16.41 -16.53 -4.46
CA SER A 197 16.26 -15.50 -3.41
C SER A 197 15.99 -14.18 -4.11
N GLN A 198 15.03 -13.42 -3.62
CA GLN A 198 14.70 -12.12 -4.18
C GLN A 198 15.70 -11.04 -3.75
N SER A 199 16.35 -11.23 -2.61
CA SER A 199 17.33 -10.29 -2.06
C SER A 199 18.74 -10.45 -2.65
N ASP A 200 19.04 -11.57 -3.32
CA ASP A 200 20.31 -11.84 -4.02
C ASP A 200 20.24 -11.39 -5.50
#